data_99a860375d8ac785b6bb928531dfbbd0
#
_entry.id   99a860375d8ac785b6bb928531dfbbd0
#
_cell.length_a   1.000
_cell.length_b   1.000
_cell.length_c   1.000
_cell.angle_alpha   90.00
_cell.angle_beta   90.00
_cell.angle_gamma   90.00
#
_symmetry.space_group_name_H-M   'P 1'
#
loop_
_entity.id
_entity.type
_entity.pdbx_description
1 polymer ?
#
loop_
_entity_poly.entity_id
_entity_poly.type
_entity_poly.pdbx_seq_one_letter_code
_entity_poly.pdbx_strand_id
1 'polypeptide(L)'
;MLQDLHSHTYYSYCGGDRPEEIIEAAIAGGIELFGINDHVNGVITHVPEWDALGKDGWGSWVYDRMLHRYHDHIGLLREKYAGRIKILQGIELCTLPYALPLPEYLDISYFDYALIEHIDMKESI
;
A
#
# COMPACT_ATOMS: atom_id res chain seq x y z
N MET A 1 9.51 -13.17 18.55
CA MET A 1 8.49 -12.90 17.54
C MET A 1 9.15 -12.51 16.23
N LEU A 2 8.78 -13.19 15.15
CA LEU A 2 9.22 -12.76 13.81
C LEU A 2 8.24 -11.73 13.26
N GLN A 3 8.78 -10.66 12.72
CA GLN A 3 7.96 -9.61 12.13
C GLN A 3 8.57 -9.10 10.84
N ASP A 4 7.70 -8.70 9.92
CA ASP A 4 8.06 -8.02 8.69
C ASP A 4 7.07 -6.85 8.51
N LEU A 5 7.57 -5.64 8.61
CA LEU A 5 6.74 -4.43 8.57
C LEU A 5 6.86 -3.66 7.27
N HIS A 6 7.49 -4.25 6.24
CA HIS A 6 7.65 -3.61 4.94
C HIS A 6 7.40 -4.62 3.82
N SER A 7 6.20 -4.61 3.27
CA SER A 7 5.84 -5.51 2.17
C SER A 7 4.91 -4.82 1.19
N HIS A 8 5.00 -5.21 -0.07
CA HIS A 8 4.19 -4.66 -1.16
C HIS A 8 3.38 -5.76 -1.84
N THR A 9 2.21 -5.38 -2.33
CA THR A 9 1.32 -6.25 -3.09
C THR A 9 1.24 -5.77 -4.54
N TYR A 10 0.30 -6.32 -5.31
CA TYR A 10 0.05 -5.89 -6.67
C TYR A 10 -0.46 -4.43 -6.77
N TYR A 11 -0.83 -3.80 -5.66
CA TYR A 11 -1.18 -2.38 -5.65
C TYR A 11 0.02 -1.49 -5.95
N SER A 12 1.23 -1.95 -5.64
CA SER A 12 2.44 -1.22 -5.97
C SER A 12 2.98 -1.63 -7.33
N TYR A 13 3.54 -0.67 -8.05
CA TYR A 13 4.15 -0.95 -9.36
C TYR A 13 5.36 -1.90 -9.28
N CYS A 14 5.96 -2.01 -8.11
CA CYS A 14 7.10 -2.91 -7.88
C CYS A 14 6.68 -4.28 -7.34
N GLY A 15 5.42 -4.44 -6.95
CA GLY A 15 4.87 -5.70 -6.47
C GLY A 15 4.09 -6.40 -7.57
N GLY A 16 3.97 -7.71 -7.48
CA GLY A 16 3.24 -8.48 -8.50
C GLY A 16 2.24 -9.46 -7.92
N ASP A 17 2.32 -9.71 -6.63
CA ASP A 17 1.51 -10.75 -6.00
C ASP A 17 0.24 -10.17 -5.38
N ARG A 18 -0.82 -10.98 -5.36
CA ARG A 18 -2.03 -10.62 -4.66
C ARG A 18 -1.77 -10.59 -3.16
N PRO A 19 -2.49 -9.73 -2.41
CA PRO A 19 -2.30 -9.67 -0.95
C PRO A 19 -2.40 -11.01 -0.26
N GLU A 20 -3.35 -11.86 -0.66
CA GLU A 20 -3.51 -13.18 -0.06
C GLU A 20 -2.28 -14.04 -0.22
N GLU A 21 -1.60 -13.95 -1.36
CA GLU A 21 -0.40 -14.75 -1.64
C GLU A 21 0.76 -14.38 -0.72
N ILE A 22 0.97 -13.08 -0.50
CA ILE A 22 2.06 -12.64 0.39
C ILE A 22 1.74 -12.95 1.85
N ILE A 23 0.47 -12.88 2.24
CA ILE A 23 0.06 -13.24 3.60
C ILE A 23 0.29 -14.73 3.85
N GLU A 24 -0.11 -15.60 2.92
CA GLU A 24 0.11 -17.03 3.05
C GLU A 24 1.62 -17.36 3.09
N ALA A 25 2.43 -16.67 2.29
CA ALA A 25 3.88 -16.84 2.32
C ALA A 25 4.47 -16.39 3.67
N ALA A 26 3.97 -15.30 4.24
CA ALA A 26 4.41 -14.82 5.54
C ALA A 26 4.06 -15.82 6.64
N ILE A 27 2.86 -16.38 6.59
CA ILE A 27 2.43 -17.41 7.55
C ILE A 27 3.34 -18.64 7.44
N ALA A 28 3.61 -19.10 6.22
CA ALA A 28 4.48 -20.25 5.99
C ALA A 28 5.91 -19.99 6.48
N GLY A 29 6.37 -18.76 6.44
CA GLY A 29 7.68 -18.34 6.93
C GLY A 29 7.75 -18.11 8.43
N GLY A 30 6.64 -18.27 9.16
CA GLY A 30 6.63 -18.08 10.62
C GLY A 30 6.50 -16.64 11.07
N ILE A 31 6.10 -15.72 10.17
CA ILE A 31 5.88 -14.32 10.52
C ILE A 31 4.63 -14.22 11.38
N GLU A 32 4.72 -13.54 12.50
CA GLU A 32 3.60 -13.36 13.43
C GLU A 32 2.97 -11.98 13.35
N LEU A 33 3.77 -10.97 13.00
CA LEU A 33 3.32 -9.61 12.80
C LEU A 33 3.76 -9.15 11.41
N PHE A 34 2.80 -8.83 10.56
CA PHE A 34 3.03 -8.55 9.15
C PHE A 34 2.41 -7.22 8.76
N GLY A 35 3.24 -6.28 8.28
CA GLY A 35 2.80 -4.99 7.81
C GLY A 35 2.74 -4.96 6.29
N ILE A 36 1.59 -4.56 5.75
CA ILE A 36 1.39 -4.36 4.31
C ILE A 36 1.30 -2.86 4.08
N ASN A 37 2.20 -2.34 3.24
CA ASN A 37 2.35 -0.89 3.03
C ASN A 37 2.76 -0.61 1.60
N ASP A 38 1.80 -0.65 0.71
CA ASP A 38 2.06 -0.37 -0.70
C ASP A 38 2.38 1.11 -0.91
N HIS A 39 3.08 1.41 -2.00
CA HIS A 39 3.37 2.79 -2.40
C HIS A 39 2.09 3.55 -2.67
N VAL A 40 1.92 4.73 -2.05
CA VAL A 40 0.72 5.54 -2.21
C VAL A 40 0.44 5.84 -3.69
N ASN A 41 1.47 6.13 -4.47
CA ASN A 41 1.29 6.43 -5.90
C ASN A 41 0.75 5.22 -6.67
N GLY A 42 1.16 4.02 -6.30
CA GLY A 42 0.62 2.80 -6.89
C GLY A 42 -0.84 2.58 -6.51
N VAL A 43 -1.13 2.77 -5.24
CA VAL A 43 -2.49 2.56 -4.70
C VAL A 43 -3.51 3.48 -5.36
N ILE A 44 -3.22 4.77 -5.46
CA ILE A 44 -4.17 5.75 -6.01
C ILE A 44 -4.33 5.63 -7.54
N THR A 45 -3.40 4.96 -8.21
CA THR A 45 -3.46 4.73 -9.65
C THR A 45 -3.80 3.30 -10.03
N HIS A 46 -4.00 2.42 -9.05
CA HIS A 46 -4.36 1.02 -9.30
C HIS A 46 -5.84 0.90 -9.62
N VAL A 47 -6.17 0.91 -10.91
CA VAL A 47 -7.55 0.83 -11.37
C VAL A 47 -7.75 -0.43 -12.21
N PRO A 48 -8.94 -1.03 -12.15
CA PRO A 48 -9.30 -2.10 -13.08
C PRO A 48 -9.21 -1.59 -14.52
N GLU A 49 -8.85 -2.46 -15.43
CA GLU A 49 -8.66 -2.12 -16.84
C GLU A 49 -9.89 -1.42 -17.45
N TRP A 50 -11.08 -1.90 -17.09
CA TRP A 50 -12.33 -1.33 -17.59
C TRP A 50 -12.58 0.11 -17.11
N ASP A 51 -11.96 0.50 -16.00
CA ASP A 51 -12.12 1.82 -15.39
C ASP A 51 -11.05 2.81 -15.86
N ALA A 52 -9.98 2.31 -16.46
CA ALA A 52 -8.85 3.12 -16.89
C ALA A 52 -9.20 4.16 -17.95
N LEU A 53 -10.24 3.91 -18.73
CA LEU A 53 -10.66 4.80 -19.81
C LEU A 53 -11.10 6.17 -19.32
N GLY A 54 -11.59 6.27 -18.08
CA GLY A 54 -12.08 7.53 -17.52
C GLY A 54 -11.09 8.27 -16.65
N LYS A 55 -9.90 7.74 -16.42
CA LYS A 55 -9.01 8.27 -15.38
C LYS A 55 -8.46 9.67 -15.64
N ASP A 56 -8.37 10.08 -16.89
CA ASP A 56 -7.85 11.40 -17.24
C ASP A 56 -8.77 12.55 -16.78
N GLY A 57 -10.04 12.24 -16.55
CA GLY A 57 -11.00 13.21 -16.03
C GLY A 57 -11.23 13.10 -14.53
N TRP A 58 -10.44 12.31 -13.83
CA TRP A 58 -10.66 12.08 -12.40
C TRP A 58 -10.25 13.29 -11.56
N GLY A 59 -11.14 13.66 -10.66
CA GLY A 59 -10.83 14.64 -9.63
C GLY A 59 -10.16 13.98 -8.43
N SER A 60 -9.76 14.83 -7.48
CA SER A 60 -9.07 14.42 -6.25
C SER A 60 -9.84 13.38 -5.43
N TRP A 61 -11.16 13.43 -5.48
CA TRP A 61 -12.01 12.49 -4.75
C TRP A 61 -11.81 11.03 -5.16
N VAL A 62 -11.38 10.81 -6.41
CA VAL A 62 -11.11 9.45 -6.88
C VAL A 62 -9.89 8.87 -6.18
N TYR A 63 -8.85 9.68 -6.00
CA TYR A 63 -7.64 9.23 -5.32
C TYR A 63 -7.92 8.86 -3.86
N ASP A 64 -8.72 9.67 -3.19
CA ASP A 64 -9.14 9.37 -1.82
C ASP A 64 -9.92 8.06 -1.75
N ARG A 65 -10.84 7.83 -2.69
CA ARG A 65 -11.59 6.59 -2.77
C ARG A 65 -10.70 5.37 -3.04
N MET A 66 -9.70 5.53 -3.91
CA MET A 66 -8.75 4.44 -4.18
C MET A 66 -7.96 4.08 -2.92
N LEU A 67 -7.58 5.07 -2.14
CA LEU A 67 -6.86 4.87 -0.90
C LEU A 67 -7.74 4.15 0.14
N HIS A 68 -9.00 4.56 0.29
CA HIS A 68 -9.95 3.88 1.16
C HIS A 68 -10.23 2.45 0.70
N ARG A 69 -10.36 2.23 -0.59
CA ARG A 69 -10.54 0.88 -1.16
C ARG A 69 -9.39 -0.04 -0.78
N TYR A 70 -8.18 0.46 -0.88
CA TYR A 70 -6.99 -0.30 -0.48
C TYR A 70 -7.03 -0.64 1.00
N HIS A 71 -7.26 0.35 1.83
CA HIS A 71 -7.33 0.17 3.27
C HIS A 71 -8.41 -0.85 3.65
N ASP A 72 -9.58 -0.74 3.06
CA ASP A 72 -10.69 -1.67 3.32
C ASP A 72 -10.36 -3.09 2.88
N HIS A 73 -9.71 -3.23 1.73
CA HIS A 73 -9.29 -4.55 1.23
C HIS A 73 -8.35 -5.23 2.21
N ILE A 74 -7.30 -4.53 2.62
CA ILE A 74 -6.35 -5.09 3.59
C ILE A 74 -7.02 -5.34 4.94
N GLY A 75 -7.98 -4.49 5.33
CA GLY A 75 -8.77 -4.68 6.56
C GLY A 75 -9.60 -5.95 6.54
N LEU A 76 -10.21 -6.29 5.40
CA LEU A 76 -10.95 -7.55 5.25
C LEU A 76 -10.01 -8.76 5.38
N LEU A 77 -8.82 -8.66 4.84
CA LEU A 77 -7.82 -9.72 4.95
C LEU A 77 -7.29 -9.84 6.38
N ARG A 78 -7.12 -8.72 7.06
CA ARG A 78 -6.75 -8.71 8.47
C ARG A 78 -7.74 -9.51 9.31
N GLU A 79 -9.03 -9.34 9.07
CA GLU A 79 -10.07 -10.11 9.75
C GLU A 79 -10.05 -11.59 9.36
N LYS A 80 -9.90 -11.86 8.07
CA LYS A 80 -9.87 -13.23 7.54
C LYS A 80 -8.73 -14.07 8.15
N TYR A 81 -7.58 -13.45 8.35
CA TYR A 81 -6.38 -14.14 8.82
C TYR A 81 -6.09 -13.93 10.31
N ALA A 82 -7.01 -13.31 11.06
CA ALA A 82 -6.78 -12.90 12.45
C ALA A 82 -6.33 -14.03 13.39
N GLY A 83 -6.75 -15.26 13.14
CA GLY A 83 -6.35 -16.42 13.94
C GLY A 83 -4.99 -17.00 13.58
N ARG A 84 -4.36 -16.53 12.51
CA ARG A 84 -3.12 -17.10 11.97
C ARG A 84 -1.97 -16.11 11.94
N ILE A 85 -2.25 -14.83 11.76
CA ILE A 85 -1.23 -13.78 11.67
C ILE A 85 -1.86 -12.44 12.03
N LYS A 86 -1.08 -11.55 12.64
CA LYS A 86 -1.52 -10.19 12.90
C LYS A 86 -1.05 -9.29 11.76
N ILE A 87 -2.01 -8.61 11.12
CA ILE A 87 -1.73 -7.72 9.98
C ILE A 87 -1.86 -6.28 10.41
N LEU A 88 -0.89 -5.44 10.04
CA LEU A 88 -0.95 -4.00 10.18
C LEU A 88 -1.20 -3.38 8.79
N GLN A 89 -2.07 -2.39 8.76
CA GLN A 89 -2.47 -1.69 7.54
C GLN A 89 -1.68 -0.40 7.42
N GLY A 90 -0.59 -0.45 6.66
CA GLY A 90 0.30 0.68 6.46
C GLY A 90 0.24 1.26 5.06
N ILE A 91 1.00 2.32 4.85
CA ILE A 91 1.15 2.99 3.56
C ILE A 91 2.58 3.49 3.42
N GLU A 92 3.15 3.47 2.22
CA GLU A 92 4.49 3.99 1.97
C GLU A 92 4.41 5.25 1.13
N LEU A 93 5.04 6.32 1.64
CA LEU A 93 5.14 7.60 0.95
C LEU A 93 6.49 7.68 0.26
N CYS A 94 6.50 8.13 -1.00
CA CYS A 94 7.72 8.28 -1.77
C CYS A 94 8.11 9.76 -1.85
N THR A 95 9.37 10.05 -1.52
CA THR A 95 9.89 11.43 -1.53
C THR A 95 10.81 11.71 -2.73
N LEU A 96 10.85 10.81 -3.70
CA LEU A 96 11.68 11.00 -4.88
C LEU A 96 11.18 12.18 -5.71
N PRO A 97 12.10 12.97 -6.33
CA PRO A 97 11.70 14.16 -7.09
C PRO A 97 10.77 13.86 -8.27
N TYR A 98 10.87 12.67 -8.84
CA TYR A 98 10.04 12.26 -9.96
C TYR A 98 8.76 11.56 -9.52
N ALA A 99 8.59 11.33 -8.22
CA ALA A 99 7.38 10.74 -7.70
C ALA A 99 6.30 11.81 -7.61
N LEU A 100 5.04 11.39 -7.80
CA LEU A 100 3.94 12.30 -7.61
C LEU A 100 3.87 12.71 -6.14
N PRO A 101 3.83 14.02 -5.84
CA PRO A 101 3.67 14.44 -4.46
C PRO A 101 2.33 13.96 -3.92
N LEU A 102 2.29 13.63 -2.63
CA LEU A 102 1.03 13.29 -1.98
C LEU A 102 0.16 14.54 -1.97
N PRO A 103 -1.04 14.49 -2.58
CA PRO A 103 -1.92 15.64 -2.56
C PRO A 103 -2.30 16.03 -1.12
N GLU A 104 -2.33 17.32 -0.83
CA GLU A 104 -2.62 17.83 0.51
C GLU A 104 -3.98 17.40 1.04
N TYR A 105 -4.92 17.12 0.16
CA TYR A 105 -6.26 16.70 0.54
C TYR A 105 -6.38 15.20 0.83
N LEU A 106 -5.32 14.42 0.60
CA LEU A 106 -5.37 13.00 0.94
C LEU A 106 -5.08 12.80 2.42
N ASP A 107 -6.03 12.17 3.08
CA ASP A 107 -5.90 11.83 4.50
C ASP A 107 -5.42 10.39 4.62
N ILE A 108 -4.30 10.18 5.30
CA ILE A 108 -3.72 8.86 5.57
C ILE A 108 -3.73 8.53 7.07
N SER A 109 -4.40 9.35 7.88
CA SER A 109 -4.37 9.22 9.34
C SER A 109 -5.03 7.94 9.86
N TYR A 110 -5.86 7.28 9.03
CA TYR A 110 -6.55 6.05 9.43
C TYR A 110 -5.70 4.79 9.25
N PHE A 111 -4.54 4.89 8.60
CA PHE A 111 -3.60 3.76 8.52
C PHE A 111 -2.91 3.55 9.87
N ASP A 112 -2.51 2.32 10.15
CA ASP A 112 -1.80 1.99 11.40
C ASP A 112 -0.44 2.69 11.47
N TYR A 113 0.22 2.85 10.33
CA TYR A 113 1.49 3.55 10.24
C TYR A 113 1.79 3.95 8.79
N ALA A 114 2.76 4.82 8.62
CA ALA A 114 3.26 5.22 7.31
C ALA A 114 4.78 5.08 7.29
N LEU A 115 5.31 4.55 6.19
CA LEU A 115 6.75 4.54 5.92
C LEU A 115 7.06 5.66 4.95
N ILE A 116 8.22 6.27 5.11
CA ILE A 116 8.70 7.32 4.21
C ILE A 116 9.99 6.83 3.57
N GLU A 117 9.97 6.67 2.25
CA GLU A 117 11.18 6.39 1.50
C GLU A 117 11.93 7.69 1.31
N HIS A 118 13.18 7.73 1.82
CA HIS A 118 14.03 8.91 1.71
C HIS A 118 15.30 8.54 0.94
N ILE A 119 15.54 9.26 -0.15
CA ILE A 119 16.77 9.11 -0.92
C ILE A 119 17.54 10.42 -0.84
N ASP A 120 18.80 10.35 -0.37
CA ASP A 120 19.69 11.50 -0.37
C ASP A 120 20.13 11.78 -1.79
N MET A 121 19.66 12.89 -2.35
CA MET A 121 19.94 13.28 -3.72
C MET A 121 21.43 13.51 -3.99
N LYS A 122 22.21 13.88 -2.98
CA LYS A 122 23.65 14.06 -3.13
C LYS A 122 24.34 12.72 -3.36
N GLU A 123 23.86 11.67 -2.75
CA GLU A 123 24.43 10.33 -2.90
C GLU A 123 23.91 9.63 -4.15
N SER A 124 22.72 9.98 -4.60
CA SER A 124 22.11 9.36 -5.77
C SER A 124 22.54 9.99 -7.09
N ILE A 125 23.25 11.09 -7.04
CA ILE A 125 23.88 11.71 -8.19
C ILE A 125 25.29 11.16 -8.35
#